data_e7183d9ad68df3eee97f68ecab5af0e2
#
_entry.id   e7183d9ad68df3eee97f68ecab5af0e2
#
_cell.length_a   1.000
_cell.length_b   1.000
_cell.length_c   1.000
_cell.angle_alpha   90.00
_cell.angle_beta   90.00
_cell.angle_gamma   90.00
#
_symmetry.space_group_name_H-M   'P 1'
#
loop_
_entity.id
_entity.type
_entity.pdbx_description
1 polymer ?
#
loop_
_entity_poly.entity_id
_entity_poly.type
_entity_poly.pdbx_seq_one_letter_code
_entity_poly.pdbx_strand_id
1 'polypeptide(L)'
;MPSAVTTPPPVLSDGVVTLRAPRADDGDDITLGCQDPQNQLWTTIPVPYARGDADEWLAKRPTPEAWWAYPTWAVTVPPSDRWGGNIDLRPDGEGGAEVGYLLAPWARGHGHAARALRLVCAWAFSTLGVQAVTWYAFVGNEASRHTARRVGFQISDHVFRGYGAQRGERRDSWIGTLMPDDLAAAVRLGDGRSRYLGPELTRRELDVLRQLTLGRSNRDIAADLGISENTVKNHVRSILEKLQAKSRSEAVVIGLRQGLTSMGS
;
A
#
# COMPACT_ATOMS: atom_id res chain seq x y z
N MET A 1 -16.91 33.85 -4.71
CA MET A 1 -16.72 33.09 -3.48
C MET A 1 -17.45 31.75 -3.66
N PRO A 2 -16.79 30.59 -3.74
CA PRO A 2 -17.55 29.36 -3.73
C PRO A 2 -18.31 29.26 -2.42
N SER A 3 -19.58 28.84 -2.48
CA SER A 3 -20.41 28.55 -1.30
C SER A 3 -19.64 27.64 -0.37
N ALA A 4 -19.70 27.94 0.94
CA ALA A 4 -19.11 27.07 1.95
C ALA A 4 -19.60 25.64 1.74
N VAL A 5 -18.68 24.69 1.59
CA VAL A 5 -19.00 23.28 1.38
C VAL A 5 -19.48 22.73 2.72
N THR A 6 -20.80 22.68 2.90
CA THR A 6 -21.45 22.15 4.13
C THR A 6 -21.66 20.65 4.09
N THR A 7 -21.31 20.00 2.98
CA THR A 7 -21.46 18.54 2.80
C THR A 7 -20.52 17.78 3.72
N PRO A 8 -21.02 16.83 4.53
CA PRO A 8 -20.17 16.03 5.39
C PRO A 8 -19.20 15.17 4.58
N PRO A 9 -18.04 14.80 5.18
CA PRO A 9 -17.10 13.87 4.56
C PRO A 9 -17.78 12.59 4.09
N PRO A 10 -17.54 12.14 2.84
CA PRO A 10 -18.17 10.91 2.36
C PRO A 10 -17.60 9.69 3.07
N VAL A 11 -18.46 8.73 3.34
CA VAL A 11 -18.07 7.38 3.75
C VAL A 11 -17.87 6.56 2.46
N LEU A 12 -16.69 5.95 2.30
CA LEU A 12 -16.39 5.06 1.18
C LEU A 12 -16.24 3.63 1.70
N SER A 13 -16.79 2.65 1.02
CA SER A 13 -16.66 1.24 1.45
C SER A 13 -16.73 0.29 0.27
N ASP A 14 -16.01 -0.82 0.36
CA ASP A 14 -16.11 -1.96 -0.55
C ASP A 14 -16.62 -3.24 0.15
N GLY A 15 -17.16 -3.08 1.37
CA GLY A 15 -17.64 -4.19 2.21
C GLY A 15 -16.53 -4.89 3.03
N VAL A 16 -15.26 -4.64 2.73
CA VAL A 16 -14.11 -5.19 3.48
C VAL A 16 -13.41 -4.11 4.29
N VAL A 17 -13.23 -2.94 3.71
CA VAL A 17 -12.75 -1.75 4.42
C VAL A 17 -13.80 -0.65 4.35
N THR A 18 -13.85 0.17 5.38
CA THR A 18 -14.67 1.38 5.42
C THR A 18 -13.77 2.58 5.72
N LEU A 19 -13.94 3.63 4.94
CA LEU A 19 -13.25 4.90 5.08
C LEU A 19 -14.26 5.92 5.57
N ARG A 20 -14.04 6.46 6.77
CA ARG A 20 -14.88 7.49 7.41
C ARG A 20 -14.05 8.67 7.88
N ALA A 21 -14.66 9.76 8.21
CA ALA A 21 -13.95 10.86 8.86
C ALA A 21 -13.28 10.38 10.17
N PRO A 22 -12.04 10.84 10.47
CA PRO A 22 -11.42 10.64 11.78
C PRO A 22 -12.27 11.27 12.88
N ARG A 23 -12.26 10.66 14.07
CA ARG A 23 -13.04 11.08 15.24
C ARG A 23 -12.15 11.23 16.48
N ALA A 24 -12.60 11.99 17.46
CA ALA A 24 -11.86 12.16 18.71
C ALA A 24 -11.54 10.83 19.39
N ASP A 25 -12.46 9.87 19.32
CA ASP A 25 -12.31 8.53 19.90
C ASP A 25 -11.21 7.69 19.23
N ASP A 26 -10.73 8.08 18.06
CA ASP A 26 -9.63 7.41 17.37
C ASP A 26 -8.25 7.72 18.01
N GLY A 27 -8.16 8.70 18.89
CA GLY A 27 -6.89 9.27 19.37
C GLY A 27 -5.95 8.26 20.04
N ASP A 28 -6.45 7.30 20.80
CA ASP A 28 -5.63 6.25 21.42
C ASP A 28 -5.05 5.29 20.38
N ASP A 29 -5.88 4.85 19.44
CA ASP A 29 -5.45 3.95 18.35
C ASP A 29 -4.48 4.66 17.40
N ILE A 30 -4.70 5.92 17.07
CA ILE A 30 -3.77 6.75 16.30
C ILE A 30 -2.41 6.80 17.01
N THR A 31 -2.42 7.08 18.32
CA THR A 31 -1.20 7.15 19.12
C THR A 31 -0.44 5.83 19.06
N LEU A 32 -1.10 4.71 19.34
CA LEU A 32 -0.49 3.38 19.28
C LEU A 32 0.02 3.04 17.88
N GLY A 33 -0.77 3.33 16.84
CA GLY A 33 -0.37 3.09 15.46
C GLY A 33 0.80 3.94 15.01
N CYS A 34 0.90 5.19 15.46
CA CYS A 34 2.02 6.10 15.15
C CYS A 34 3.27 5.81 15.98
N GLN A 35 3.16 5.12 17.11
CA GLN A 35 4.31 4.63 17.88
C GLN A 35 4.95 3.38 17.26
N ASP A 36 4.31 2.75 16.29
CA ASP A 36 4.87 1.60 15.58
C ASP A 36 6.17 1.96 14.84
N PRO A 37 7.27 1.21 15.03
CA PRO A 37 8.56 1.53 14.43
C PRO A 37 8.54 1.58 12.90
N GLN A 38 7.70 0.78 12.23
CA GLN A 38 7.59 0.82 10.78
C GLN A 38 6.90 2.09 10.29
N ASN A 39 5.85 2.56 11.00
CA ASN A 39 5.24 3.84 10.69
C ASN A 39 6.19 5.01 10.92
N GLN A 40 6.97 4.97 12.00
CA GLN A 40 7.99 5.99 12.26
C GLN A 40 9.11 5.98 11.20
N LEU A 41 9.50 4.80 10.72
CA LEU A 41 10.55 4.65 9.71
C LEU A 41 10.10 5.20 8.34
N TRP A 42 8.85 4.96 7.96
CA TRP A 42 8.38 5.18 6.58
C TRP A 42 7.47 6.39 6.37
N THR A 43 7.15 7.14 7.44
CA THR A 43 6.30 8.32 7.35
C THR A 43 6.96 9.55 7.96
N THR A 44 6.29 10.69 7.84
CA THR A 44 6.77 11.99 8.34
C THR A 44 6.22 12.35 9.71
N ILE A 45 5.57 11.41 10.40
CA ILE A 45 5.02 11.64 11.75
C ILE A 45 6.13 12.02 12.75
N PRO A 46 5.80 12.79 13.81
CA PRO A 46 6.75 13.11 14.88
C PRO A 46 7.34 11.85 15.55
N VAL A 47 8.55 11.95 16.07
CA VAL A 47 9.21 10.91 16.86
C VAL A 47 9.95 11.58 18.03
N PRO A 48 9.62 11.25 19.29
CA PRO A 48 8.57 10.31 19.72
C PRO A 48 7.16 10.83 19.39
N TYR A 49 6.19 9.91 19.21
CA TYR A 49 4.79 10.26 19.01
C TYR A 49 4.02 10.14 20.33
N ALA A 50 3.30 11.16 20.71
CA ALA A 50 2.53 11.24 21.95
C ALA A 50 1.02 11.41 21.67
N ARG A 51 0.17 11.20 22.66
CA ARG A 51 -1.28 11.43 22.55
C ARG A 51 -1.61 12.86 22.11
N GLY A 52 -0.86 13.85 22.59
CA GLY A 52 -1.05 15.24 22.17
C GLY A 52 -0.85 15.48 20.68
N ASP A 53 0.04 14.73 20.02
CA ASP A 53 0.22 14.82 18.57
C ASP A 53 -1.02 14.29 17.82
N ALA A 54 -1.65 13.23 18.34
CA ALA A 54 -2.89 12.71 17.79
C ALA A 54 -4.05 13.70 17.97
N ASP A 55 -4.17 14.30 19.15
CA ASP A 55 -5.20 15.30 19.46
C ASP A 55 -5.04 16.55 18.57
N GLU A 56 -3.80 17.04 18.39
CA GLU A 56 -3.50 18.14 17.46
C GLU A 56 -3.83 17.79 16.01
N TRP A 57 -3.49 16.58 15.59
CA TRP A 57 -3.79 16.12 14.23
C TRP A 57 -5.30 16.02 13.97
N LEU A 58 -6.08 15.53 14.93
CA LEU A 58 -7.53 15.47 14.88
C LEU A 58 -8.15 16.88 14.87
N ALA A 59 -7.63 17.79 15.68
CA ALA A 59 -8.11 19.17 15.79
C ALA A 59 -7.94 20.00 14.50
N LYS A 60 -7.08 19.58 13.57
CA LYS A 60 -6.88 20.25 12.26
C LYS A 60 -8.04 20.03 11.27
N ARG A 61 -9.02 19.16 11.59
CA ARG A 61 -10.12 18.77 10.70
C ARG A 61 -11.50 18.84 11.36
N PRO A 62 -11.81 19.95 12.09
CA PRO A 62 -13.02 20.01 12.92
C PRO A 62 -14.29 20.30 12.12
N THR A 63 -14.16 20.79 10.87
CA THR A 63 -15.28 21.20 10.03
C THR A 63 -15.24 20.54 8.65
N PRO A 64 -16.39 20.45 7.96
CA PRO A 64 -16.43 19.97 6.58
C PRO A 64 -15.47 20.74 5.67
N GLU A 65 -15.38 22.08 5.79
CA GLU A 65 -14.50 22.91 4.96
C GLU A 65 -13.02 22.52 5.15
N ALA A 66 -12.59 22.34 6.39
CA ALA A 66 -11.22 21.92 6.70
C ALA A 66 -10.93 20.53 6.14
N TRP A 67 -11.92 19.63 6.20
CA TRP A 67 -11.79 18.30 5.62
C TRP A 67 -11.69 18.35 4.09
N TRP A 68 -12.54 19.15 3.43
CA TRP A 68 -12.52 19.27 1.96
C TRP A 68 -11.23 19.90 1.42
N ALA A 69 -10.59 20.76 2.23
CA ALA A 69 -9.28 21.33 1.87
C ALA A 69 -8.16 20.27 1.91
N TYR A 70 -8.31 19.25 2.75
CA TYR A 70 -7.35 18.16 2.93
C TYR A 70 -8.08 16.85 3.25
N PRO A 71 -8.72 16.22 2.25
CA PRO A 71 -9.51 15.01 2.47
C PRO A 71 -8.71 13.91 3.16
N THR A 72 -9.20 13.48 4.31
CA THR A 72 -8.54 12.47 5.13
C THR A 72 -9.55 11.53 5.74
N TRP A 73 -9.32 10.24 5.60
CA TRP A 73 -10.18 9.19 6.15
C TRP A 73 -9.42 8.34 7.16
N ALA A 74 -10.12 7.95 8.21
CA ALA A 74 -9.79 6.80 9.02
C ALA A 74 -10.14 5.54 8.24
N VAL A 75 -9.23 4.58 8.19
CA VAL A 75 -9.45 3.25 7.62
C VAL A 75 -9.91 2.33 8.74
N THR A 76 -11.08 1.71 8.58
CA THR A 76 -11.61 0.72 9.53
C THR A 76 -11.91 -0.60 8.81
N VAL A 77 -11.97 -1.70 9.56
CA VAL A 77 -12.22 -3.05 9.03
C VAL A 77 -13.44 -3.64 9.75
N PRO A 78 -14.62 -3.72 9.06
CA PRO A 78 -15.81 -4.29 9.64
C PRO A 78 -15.62 -5.74 10.17
N PRO A 79 -16.35 -6.15 11.22
CA PRO A 79 -17.38 -5.39 11.92
C PRO A 79 -16.84 -4.35 12.92
N SER A 80 -15.54 -4.28 13.14
CA SER A 80 -14.94 -3.29 14.02
C SER A 80 -14.95 -1.91 13.35
N ASP A 81 -15.30 -0.87 14.12
CA ASP A 81 -15.14 0.52 13.70
C ASP A 81 -13.86 1.15 14.28
N ARG A 82 -12.97 0.31 14.79
CA ARG A 82 -11.68 0.69 15.32
C ARG A 82 -10.81 1.31 14.24
N TRP A 83 -10.11 2.39 14.56
CA TRP A 83 -9.13 2.96 13.66
C TRP A 83 -8.00 1.96 13.37
N GLY A 84 -7.77 1.67 12.10
CA GLY A 84 -6.74 0.77 11.61
C GLY A 84 -5.69 1.47 10.74
N GLY A 85 -5.84 2.78 10.56
CA GLY A 85 -4.94 3.59 9.75
C GLY A 85 -5.61 4.84 9.23
N ASN A 86 -4.89 5.61 8.43
CA ASN A 86 -5.46 6.71 7.67
C ASN A 86 -4.96 6.73 6.22
N ILE A 87 -5.77 7.35 5.38
CA ILE A 87 -5.42 7.69 4.01
C ILE A 87 -5.88 9.13 3.75
N ASP A 88 -5.04 9.91 3.11
CA ASP A 88 -5.30 11.30 2.78
C ASP A 88 -5.03 11.60 1.32
N LEU A 89 -5.67 12.66 0.83
CA LEU A 89 -5.51 13.18 -0.51
C LEU A 89 -5.17 14.67 -0.43
N ARG A 90 -4.19 15.09 -1.19
CA ARG A 90 -3.69 16.47 -1.24
C ARG A 90 -3.86 17.03 -2.66
N PRO A 91 -5.03 17.62 -3.00
CA PRO A 91 -5.22 18.25 -4.29
C PRO A 91 -4.26 19.42 -4.48
N ASP A 92 -3.69 19.56 -5.69
CA ASP A 92 -2.80 20.67 -6.05
C ASP A 92 -3.53 21.89 -6.61
N GLY A 93 -4.84 21.77 -6.85
CA GLY A 93 -5.66 22.83 -7.44
C GLY A 93 -5.59 22.91 -8.97
N GLU A 94 -4.77 22.08 -9.63
CA GLU A 94 -4.56 22.08 -11.08
C GLU A 94 -4.96 20.74 -11.73
N GLY A 95 -5.81 19.98 -11.05
CA GLY A 95 -6.30 18.68 -11.55
C GLY A 95 -5.44 17.49 -11.14
N GLY A 96 -4.40 17.69 -10.35
CA GLY A 96 -3.60 16.66 -9.72
C GLY A 96 -3.92 16.49 -8.24
N ALA A 97 -3.53 15.37 -7.67
CA ALA A 97 -3.56 15.16 -6.23
C ALA A 97 -2.45 14.17 -5.81
N GLU A 98 -1.88 14.38 -4.62
CA GLU A 98 -0.97 13.41 -4.01
C GLU A 98 -1.72 12.59 -2.96
N VAL A 99 -1.47 11.28 -2.91
CA VAL A 99 -2.06 10.39 -1.92
C VAL A 99 -1.01 9.89 -0.92
N GLY A 100 -1.37 9.94 0.37
CA GLY A 100 -0.59 9.37 1.46
C GLY A 100 -1.42 8.42 2.31
N TYR A 101 -0.77 7.40 2.90
CA TYR A 101 -1.45 6.47 3.80
C TYR A 101 -0.49 5.82 4.79
N LEU A 102 -1.02 5.41 5.92
CA LEU A 102 -0.38 4.50 6.85
C LEU A 102 -1.44 3.53 7.42
N LEU A 103 -1.00 2.32 7.78
CA LEU A 103 -1.82 1.38 8.52
C LEU A 103 -1.16 1.02 9.85
N ALA A 104 -2.00 0.84 10.86
CA ALA A 104 -1.59 0.28 12.14
C ALA A 104 -1.18 -1.20 11.99
N PRO A 105 -0.31 -1.72 12.86
CA PRO A 105 0.14 -3.11 12.80
C PRO A 105 -1.00 -4.14 12.70
N TRP A 106 -2.07 -3.93 13.45
CA TRP A 106 -3.24 -4.83 13.49
C TRP A 106 -4.13 -4.79 12.23
N ALA A 107 -3.92 -3.82 11.33
CA ALA A 107 -4.66 -3.70 10.08
C ALA A 107 -3.82 -4.07 8.84
N ARG A 108 -2.56 -4.48 9.01
CA ARG A 108 -1.65 -4.87 7.92
C ARG A 108 -1.83 -6.33 7.50
N GLY A 109 -1.26 -6.68 6.35
CA GLY A 109 -1.17 -8.08 5.87
C GLY A 109 -2.39 -8.60 5.12
N HIS A 110 -3.53 -7.87 5.10
CA HIS A 110 -4.80 -8.32 4.52
C HIS A 110 -5.21 -7.54 3.26
N GLY A 111 -4.33 -6.73 2.70
CA GLY A 111 -4.60 -5.95 1.49
C GLY A 111 -5.50 -4.71 1.71
N HIS A 112 -5.76 -4.33 2.95
CA HIS A 112 -6.63 -3.19 3.29
C HIS A 112 -6.11 -1.88 2.72
N ALA A 113 -4.79 -1.64 2.70
CA ALA A 113 -4.20 -0.44 2.09
C ALA A 113 -4.54 -0.31 0.60
N ALA A 114 -4.44 -1.39 -0.17
CA ALA A 114 -4.76 -1.38 -1.59
C ALA A 114 -6.25 -1.13 -1.85
N ARG A 115 -7.14 -1.65 -0.98
CA ARG A 115 -8.58 -1.39 -1.05
C ARG A 115 -8.89 0.08 -0.74
N ALA A 116 -8.35 0.60 0.36
CA ALA A 116 -8.50 2.01 0.74
C ALA A 116 -8.00 2.94 -0.37
N LEU A 117 -6.82 2.64 -0.93
CA LEU A 117 -6.22 3.43 -2.00
C LEU A 117 -7.08 3.43 -3.28
N ARG A 118 -7.66 2.28 -3.67
CA ARG A 118 -8.60 2.21 -4.80
C ARG A 118 -9.85 3.05 -4.57
N LEU A 119 -10.46 2.97 -3.39
CA LEU A 119 -11.64 3.75 -3.05
C LEU A 119 -11.39 5.24 -3.13
N VAL A 120 -10.26 5.70 -2.56
CA VAL A 120 -9.91 7.14 -2.58
C VAL A 120 -9.59 7.61 -3.99
N CYS A 121 -8.81 6.86 -4.78
CA CYS A 121 -8.50 7.23 -6.16
C CYS A 121 -9.76 7.24 -7.04
N ALA A 122 -10.63 6.24 -6.93
CA ALA A 122 -11.90 6.22 -7.66
C ALA A 122 -12.78 7.42 -7.32
N TRP A 123 -12.88 7.76 -6.03
CA TRP A 123 -13.60 8.94 -5.58
C TRP A 123 -12.97 10.24 -6.06
N ALA A 124 -11.64 10.36 -6.02
CA ALA A 124 -10.93 11.54 -6.51
C ALA A 124 -11.21 11.79 -8.00
N PHE A 125 -11.15 10.75 -8.82
CA PHE A 125 -11.45 10.85 -10.25
C PHE A 125 -12.91 11.18 -10.54
N SER A 126 -13.85 10.49 -9.86
CA SER A 126 -15.28 10.62 -10.16
C SER A 126 -15.94 11.85 -9.53
N THR A 127 -15.45 12.32 -8.38
CA THR A 127 -16.12 13.35 -7.56
C THR A 127 -15.37 14.67 -7.57
N LEU A 128 -14.03 14.65 -7.45
CA LEU A 128 -13.23 15.88 -7.47
C LEU A 128 -12.79 16.28 -8.88
N GLY A 129 -12.96 15.41 -9.89
CA GLY A 129 -12.47 15.65 -11.23
C GLY A 129 -10.94 15.64 -11.33
N VAL A 130 -10.26 15.03 -10.38
CA VAL A 130 -8.79 14.82 -10.43
C VAL A 130 -8.46 14.04 -11.69
N GLN A 131 -7.43 14.47 -12.42
CA GLN A 131 -7.00 13.86 -13.66
C GLN A 131 -5.85 12.87 -13.45
N ALA A 132 -5.02 13.12 -12.41
CA ALA A 132 -3.89 12.25 -12.05
C ALA A 132 -3.69 12.22 -10.55
N VAL A 133 -3.43 11.03 -9.99
CA VAL A 133 -3.01 10.87 -8.60
C VAL A 133 -1.54 10.49 -8.55
N THR A 134 -0.76 11.24 -7.79
CA THR A 134 0.66 10.98 -7.54
C THR A 134 0.81 10.26 -6.21
N TRP A 135 1.71 9.31 -6.17
CA TRP A 135 2.17 8.62 -4.97
C TRP A 135 3.70 8.67 -4.91
N TYR A 136 4.24 8.81 -3.71
CA TYR A 136 5.66 8.56 -3.49
C TYR A 136 5.90 7.76 -2.21
N ALA A 137 7.03 7.07 -2.14
CA ALA A 137 7.53 6.41 -0.94
C ALA A 137 9.05 6.47 -0.87
N PHE A 138 9.60 6.50 0.34
CA PHE A 138 11.04 6.42 0.54
C PHE A 138 11.59 5.09 0.02
N VAL A 139 12.75 5.13 -0.61
CA VAL A 139 13.44 3.93 -1.09
C VAL A 139 13.63 2.93 0.05
N GLY A 140 13.24 1.68 -0.19
CA GLY A 140 13.23 0.60 0.81
C GLY A 140 11.83 0.31 1.39
N ASN A 141 10.83 1.20 1.22
CA ASN A 141 9.45 0.91 1.59
C ASN A 141 8.75 0.06 0.53
N GLU A 142 9.20 -1.19 0.38
CA GLU A 142 8.65 -2.11 -0.62
C GLU A 142 7.16 -2.41 -0.41
N ALA A 143 6.69 -2.41 0.84
CA ALA A 143 5.28 -2.64 1.16
C ALA A 143 4.38 -1.56 0.53
N SER A 144 4.77 -0.28 0.62
CA SER A 144 4.04 0.81 -0.01
C SER A 144 4.16 0.75 -1.54
N ARG A 145 5.36 0.48 -2.07
CA ARG A 145 5.61 0.33 -3.51
C ARG A 145 4.75 -0.78 -4.12
N HIS A 146 4.68 -1.93 -3.45
CA HIS A 146 3.83 -3.03 -3.88
C HIS A 146 2.34 -2.67 -3.86
N THR A 147 1.89 -2.01 -2.79
CA THR A 147 0.50 -1.54 -2.66
C THR A 147 0.12 -0.64 -3.83
N ALA A 148 0.95 0.35 -4.17
CA ALA A 148 0.71 1.26 -5.27
C ALA A 148 0.65 0.51 -6.63
N ARG A 149 1.58 -0.40 -6.90
CA ARG A 149 1.55 -1.24 -8.12
C ARG A 149 0.26 -2.06 -8.25
N ARG A 150 -0.23 -2.62 -7.15
CA ARG A 150 -1.49 -3.40 -7.14
C ARG A 150 -2.72 -2.57 -7.48
N VAL A 151 -2.68 -1.29 -7.24
CA VAL A 151 -3.78 -0.37 -7.56
C VAL A 151 -3.69 0.13 -9.01
N GLY A 152 -2.55 0.00 -9.64
CA GLY A 152 -2.32 0.37 -11.03
C GLY A 152 -1.36 1.55 -11.22
N PHE A 153 -0.74 2.05 -10.14
CA PHE A 153 0.24 3.14 -10.28
C PHE A 153 1.39 2.73 -11.19
N GLN A 154 1.66 3.56 -12.16
CA GLN A 154 2.85 3.48 -13.02
C GLN A 154 4.02 4.09 -12.26
N ILE A 155 4.87 3.23 -11.70
CA ILE A 155 5.99 3.65 -10.86
C ILE A 155 7.23 3.77 -11.72
N SER A 156 7.89 4.93 -11.67
CA SER A 156 9.17 5.17 -12.33
C SER A 156 10.24 4.19 -11.84
N ASP A 157 11.04 3.66 -12.76
CA ASP A 157 12.23 2.88 -12.39
C ASP A 157 13.38 3.77 -11.86
N HIS A 158 13.28 5.09 -12.06
CA HIS A 158 14.24 6.05 -11.58
C HIS A 158 14.04 6.35 -10.09
N VAL A 159 15.14 6.42 -9.34
CA VAL A 159 15.17 6.89 -7.95
C VAL A 159 15.33 8.40 -7.94
N PHE A 160 14.38 9.10 -7.35
CA PHE A 160 14.40 10.56 -7.18
C PHE A 160 15.21 10.90 -5.92
N ARG A 161 16.48 11.26 -6.11
CA ARG A 161 17.39 11.54 -5.00
C ARG A 161 16.95 12.76 -4.21
N GLY A 162 16.86 12.59 -2.89
CA GLY A 162 16.51 13.67 -1.97
C GLY A 162 15.13 14.28 -2.20
N TYR A 163 14.22 13.62 -2.92
CA TYR A 163 12.88 14.13 -3.19
C TYR A 163 12.03 14.24 -1.92
N GLY A 164 11.97 13.18 -1.14
CA GLY A 164 11.21 13.15 0.10
C GLY A 164 11.87 13.97 1.22
N ALA A 165 11.07 14.45 2.17
CA ALA A 165 11.54 15.10 3.39
C ALA A 165 11.02 14.34 4.60
N GLN A 166 11.90 14.05 5.56
CA GLN A 166 11.53 13.36 6.80
C GLN A 166 12.31 13.97 7.96
N ARG A 167 11.61 14.64 8.88
CA ARG A 167 12.18 15.20 10.11
C ARG A 167 13.46 16.02 9.89
N GLY A 168 13.44 16.89 8.87
CA GLY A 168 14.57 17.76 8.52
C GLY A 168 15.61 17.13 7.59
N GLU A 169 15.52 15.84 7.28
CA GLU A 169 16.40 15.15 6.35
C GLU A 169 15.75 14.92 4.99
N ARG A 170 16.57 14.90 3.94
CA ARG A 170 16.14 14.53 2.58
C ARG A 170 16.32 13.03 2.36
N ARG A 171 15.30 12.40 1.80
CA ARG A 171 15.27 10.96 1.55
C ARG A 171 15.05 10.69 0.06
N ASP A 172 15.77 9.72 -0.45
CA ASP A 172 15.55 9.21 -1.80
C ASP A 172 14.19 8.53 -1.88
N SER A 173 13.49 8.72 -3.00
CA SER A 173 12.10 8.26 -3.13
C SER A 173 11.83 7.64 -4.50
N TRP A 174 10.87 6.73 -4.52
CA TRP A 174 10.17 6.31 -5.72
C TRP A 174 8.93 7.17 -5.92
N ILE A 175 8.60 7.46 -7.16
CA ILE A 175 7.40 8.21 -7.53
C ILE A 175 6.61 7.38 -8.53
N GLY A 176 5.30 7.41 -8.41
CA GLY A 176 4.36 6.79 -9.34
C GLY A 176 3.14 7.67 -9.55
N THR A 177 2.51 7.53 -10.71
CA THR A 177 1.28 8.21 -11.07
C THR A 177 0.21 7.20 -11.43
N LEU A 178 -1.04 7.57 -11.21
CA LEU A 178 -2.23 6.80 -11.54
C LEU A 178 -3.19 7.70 -12.31
N MET A 179 -3.57 7.26 -13.51
CA MET A 179 -4.62 7.89 -14.30
C MET A 179 -5.93 7.09 -14.16
N PRO A 180 -7.10 7.68 -14.50
CA PRO A 180 -8.39 6.96 -14.47
C PRO A 180 -8.36 5.63 -15.24
N ASP A 181 -7.72 5.60 -16.40
CA ASP A 181 -7.62 4.39 -17.23
C ASP A 181 -6.74 3.32 -16.61
N ASP A 182 -5.67 3.66 -15.91
CA ASP A 182 -4.82 2.73 -15.18
C ASP A 182 -5.61 2.04 -14.07
N LEU A 183 -6.38 2.83 -13.30
CA LEU A 183 -7.25 2.29 -12.25
C LEU A 183 -8.31 1.36 -12.83
N ALA A 184 -8.96 1.76 -13.91
CA ALA A 184 -9.98 0.95 -14.58
C ALA A 184 -9.38 -0.35 -15.16
N ALA A 185 -8.17 -0.31 -15.70
CA ALA A 185 -7.45 -1.48 -16.17
C ALA A 185 -7.10 -2.44 -15.03
N ALA A 186 -6.60 -1.91 -13.90
CA ALA A 186 -6.26 -2.70 -12.71
C ALA A 186 -7.49 -3.38 -12.10
N VAL A 187 -8.65 -2.69 -12.07
CA VAL A 187 -9.93 -3.25 -11.62
C VAL A 187 -10.38 -4.38 -12.56
N ARG A 188 -10.37 -4.18 -13.88
CA ARG A 188 -10.73 -5.21 -14.87
C ARG A 188 -9.85 -6.46 -14.77
N LEU A 189 -8.55 -6.29 -14.52
CA LEU A 189 -7.63 -7.42 -14.30
C LEU A 189 -7.89 -8.12 -12.96
N GLY A 190 -8.44 -7.40 -11.97
CA GLY A 190 -8.85 -7.94 -10.67
C GLY A 190 -10.18 -8.70 -10.70
N ASP A 191 -11.17 -8.23 -11.48
CA ASP A 191 -12.51 -8.85 -11.57
C ASP A 191 -12.53 -10.13 -12.43
N GLY A 192 -11.53 -10.34 -13.25
CA GLY A 192 -11.43 -11.53 -14.13
C GLY A 192 -10.81 -12.79 -13.52
N ARG A 193 -10.54 -12.80 -12.26
CA ARG A 193 -10.21 -13.88 -11.31
C ARG A 193 -9.58 -13.22 -10.10
N SER A 194 -10.19 -13.40 -8.95
CA SER A 194 -9.54 -13.16 -7.66
C SER A 194 -8.18 -13.85 -7.65
N ARG A 195 -7.14 -13.18 -8.14
CA ARG A 195 -5.77 -13.57 -7.83
C ARG A 195 -5.52 -13.05 -6.44
N TYR A 196 -5.85 -13.89 -5.50
CA TYR A 196 -5.29 -13.85 -4.16
C TYR A 196 -3.77 -13.74 -4.33
N LEU A 197 -3.25 -12.53 -4.24
CA LEU A 197 -1.83 -12.35 -4.00
C LEU A 197 -1.67 -12.63 -2.51
N GLY A 198 -1.38 -13.88 -2.20
CA GLY A 198 -1.01 -14.33 -0.88
C GLY A 198 0.15 -13.49 -0.31
N PRO A 199 0.56 -13.73 0.93
CA PRO A 199 1.66 -13.02 1.55
C PRO A 199 2.87 -13.01 0.62
N GLU A 200 3.47 -11.83 0.47
CA GLU A 200 4.60 -11.61 -0.43
C GLU A 200 5.70 -12.63 -0.23
N LEU A 201 6.29 -13.08 -1.34
CA LEU A 201 7.50 -13.88 -1.26
C LEU A 201 8.61 -13.04 -0.65
N THR A 202 9.25 -13.57 0.37
CA THR A 202 10.47 -12.97 0.92
C THR A 202 11.57 -12.96 -0.13
N ARG A 203 12.60 -12.12 0.05
CA ARG A 203 13.76 -12.07 -0.84
C ARG A 203 14.33 -13.48 -1.09
N ARG A 204 14.39 -14.30 -0.03
CA ARG A 204 14.89 -15.68 -0.13
C ARG A 204 13.99 -16.61 -0.92
N GLU A 205 12.68 -16.46 -0.77
CA GLU A 205 11.71 -17.21 -1.57
C GLU A 205 11.71 -16.78 -3.04
N LEU A 206 11.94 -15.49 -3.33
CA LEU A 206 12.13 -15.01 -4.70
C LEU A 206 13.41 -15.60 -5.33
N ASP A 207 14.52 -15.69 -4.58
CA ASP A 207 15.74 -16.33 -5.06
C ASP A 207 15.49 -17.81 -5.37
N VAL A 208 14.77 -18.52 -4.49
CA VAL A 208 14.35 -19.91 -4.73
C VAL A 208 13.44 -20.00 -5.94
N LEU A 209 12.43 -19.14 -6.08
CA LEU A 209 11.51 -19.13 -7.22
C LEU A 209 12.24 -18.92 -8.55
N ARG A 210 13.23 -18.04 -8.60
CA ARG A 210 14.09 -17.84 -9.78
C ARG A 210 14.82 -19.12 -10.18
N GLN A 211 15.39 -19.83 -9.21
CA GLN A 211 16.05 -21.11 -9.48
C GLN A 211 15.06 -22.20 -9.94
N LEU A 212 13.81 -22.17 -9.40
CA LEU A 212 12.74 -23.05 -9.87
C LEU A 212 12.38 -22.79 -11.33
N THR A 213 12.39 -21.52 -11.76
CA THR A 213 12.12 -21.12 -13.16
C THR A 213 13.19 -21.65 -14.11
N LEU A 214 14.43 -21.79 -13.65
CA LEU A 214 15.53 -22.39 -14.40
C LEU A 214 15.50 -23.94 -14.39
N GLY A 215 14.49 -24.57 -13.80
CA GLY A 215 14.36 -26.02 -13.72
C GLY A 215 15.30 -26.71 -12.72
N ARG A 216 15.97 -25.97 -11.86
CA ARG A 216 16.97 -26.49 -10.91
C ARG A 216 16.34 -27.42 -9.88
N SER A 217 17.00 -28.50 -9.51
CA SER A 217 16.58 -29.38 -8.41
C SER A 217 16.77 -28.72 -7.04
N ASN A 218 16.11 -29.22 -6.00
CA ASN A 218 16.31 -28.69 -4.64
C ASN A 218 17.77 -28.80 -4.16
N ARG A 219 18.47 -29.84 -4.61
CA ARG A 219 19.90 -30.03 -4.34
C ARG A 219 20.75 -28.96 -4.99
N ASP A 220 20.49 -28.64 -6.27
CA ASP A 220 21.21 -27.59 -6.99
C ASP A 220 20.94 -26.22 -6.38
N ILE A 221 19.66 -25.95 -6.06
CA ILE A 221 19.26 -24.69 -5.39
C ILE A 221 19.97 -24.57 -4.03
N ALA A 222 20.04 -25.64 -3.27
CA ALA A 222 20.72 -25.67 -1.99
C ALA A 222 22.21 -25.31 -2.12
N ALA A 223 22.89 -25.91 -3.11
CA ALA A 223 24.28 -25.63 -3.41
C ALA A 223 24.50 -24.18 -3.86
N ASP A 224 23.70 -23.69 -4.83
CA ASP A 224 23.79 -22.33 -5.36
C ASP A 224 23.51 -21.25 -4.32
N LEU A 225 22.61 -21.50 -3.40
CA LEU A 225 22.19 -20.55 -2.38
C LEU A 225 22.89 -20.72 -1.02
N GLY A 226 23.78 -21.70 -0.86
CA GLY A 226 24.52 -21.96 0.37
C GLY A 226 23.63 -22.35 1.57
N ILE A 227 22.56 -23.13 1.35
CA ILE A 227 21.62 -23.58 2.38
C ILE A 227 21.39 -25.09 2.30
N SER A 228 20.73 -25.65 3.31
CA SER A 228 20.40 -27.08 3.29
C SER A 228 19.25 -27.38 2.29
N GLU A 229 19.23 -28.59 1.72
CA GLU A 229 18.14 -29.05 0.87
C GLU A 229 16.79 -29.03 1.59
N ASN A 230 16.78 -29.28 2.91
CA ASN A 230 15.59 -29.21 3.72
C ASN A 230 15.06 -27.76 3.85
N THR A 231 15.96 -26.78 3.93
CA THR A 231 15.62 -25.36 3.92
C THR A 231 14.98 -24.97 2.58
N VAL A 232 15.51 -25.47 1.45
CA VAL A 232 14.90 -25.26 0.13
C VAL A 232 13.49 -25.86 0.07
N LYS A 233 13.27 -27.10 0.57
CA LYS A 233 11.94 -27.72 0.65
C LYS A 233 10.94 -26.85 1.43
N ASN A 234 11.38 -26.26 2.54
CA ASN A 234 10.55 -25.37 3.33
C ASN A 234 10.21 -24.07 2.57
N HIS A 235 11.17 -23.47 1.88
CA HIS A 235 10.91 -22.31 1.03
C HIS A 235 9.95 -22.65 -0.13
N VAL A 236 10.15 -23.80 -0.78
CA VAL A 236 9.23 -24.24 -1.85
C VAL A 236 7.81 -24.41 -1.32
N ARG A 237 7.63 -25.04 -0.14
CA ARG A 237 6.31 -25.17 0.49
C ARG A 237 5.68 -23.81 0.74
N SER A 238 6.43 -22.89 1.35
CA SER A 238 5.96 -21.53 1.63
C SER A 238 5.61 -20.78 0.33
N ILE A 239 6.39 -20.93 -0.74
CA ILE A 239 6.09 -20.37 -2.07
C ILE A 239 4.77 -20.93 -2.61
N LEU A 240 4.57 -22.26 -2.54
CA LEU A 240 3.33 -22.89 -3.00
C LEU A 240 2.12 -22.38 -2.23
N GLU A 241 2.20 -22.26 -0.91
CA GLU A 241 1.16 -21.72 -0.06
C GLU A 241 0.87 -20.25 -0.40
N LYS A 242 1.92 -19.42 -0.52
CA LYS A 242 1.81 -17.99 -0.80
C LYS A 242 1.30 -17.70 -2.22
N LEU A 243 1.67 -18.49 -3.21
CA LEU A 243 1.20 -18.36 -4.58
C LEU A 243 -0.09 -19.15 -4.83
N GLN A 244 -0.60 -19.89 -3.82
CA GLN A 244 -1.72 -20.83 -3.96
C GLN A 244 -1.53 -21.80 -5.13
N ALA A 245 -0.31 -22.21 -5.36
CA ALA A 245 0.07 -23.15 -6.40
C ALA A 245 -0.04 -24.60 -5.88
N LYS A 246 -0.64 -25.47 -6.68
CA LYS A 246 -0.78 -26.90 -6.36
C LYS A 246 0.49 -27.69 -6.68
N SER A 247 1.39 -27.13 -7.46
CA SER A 247 2.63 -27.77 -7.88
C SER A 247 3.74 -26.77 -8.11
N ARG A 248 4.98 -27.24 -8.10
CA ARG A 248 6.18 -26.50 -8.47
C ARG A 248 6.08 -25.82 -9.84
N SER A 249 5.59 -26.56 -10.85
CA SER A 249 5.42 -26.03 -12.20
C SER A 249 4.37 -24.92 -12.25
N GLU A 250 3.30 -25.06 -11.48
CA GLU A 250 2.26 -24.02 -11.38
C GLU A 250 2.81 -22.75 -10.68
N ALA A 251 3.64 -22.92 -9.63
CA ALA A 251 4.30 -21.78 -8.99
C ALA A 251 5.22 -21.02 -9.94
N VAL A 252 5.96 -21.72 -10.81
CA VAL A 252 6.78 -21.10 -11.86
C VAL A 252 5.92 -20.33 -12.85
N VAL A 253 4.83 -20.93 -13.34
CA VAL A 253 3.91 -20.25 -14.29
C VAL A 253 3.28 -19.00 -13.65
N ILE A 254 2.87 -19.09 -12.40
CA ILE A 254 2.32 -17.94 -11.65
C ILE A 254 3.40 -16.87 -11.46
N GLY A 255 4.61 -17.26 -11.08
CA GLY A 255 5.74 -16.35 -10.88
C GLY A 255 6.10 -15.58 -12.17
N LEU A 256 6.15 -16.25 -13.31
CA LEU A 256 6.38 -15.64 -14.62
C LEU A 256 5.25 -14.67 -15.01
N ARG A 257 3.99 -15.10 -14.85
CA ARG A 257 2.82 -14.27 -15.17
C ARG A 257 2.69 -13.03 -14.28
N GLN A 258 3.20 -13.09 -13.06
CA GLN A 258 3.17 -11.98 -12.10
C GLN A 258 4.42 -11.10 -12.17
N GLY A 259 5.38 -11.41 -13.05
CA GLY A 259 6.65 -10.68 -13.14
C GLY A 259 7.55 -10.83 -11.91
N LEU A 260 7.33 -11.86 -11.08
CA LEU A 260 8.17 -12.16 -9.91
C LEU A 260 9.52 -12.77 -10.32
N THR A 261 9.58 -13.34 -11.51
CA THR A 261 10.78 -13.92 -12.12
C THR A 261 10.68 -13.84 -13.63
N SER A 262 11.81 -13.95 -14.34
CA SER A 262 11.89 -14.01 -15.80
C SER A 262 12.56 -15.31 -16.22
N MET A 263 12.21 -15.85 -17.39
CA MET A 263 13.03 -16.88 -18.02
C MET A 263 14.36 -16.23 -18.40
N GLY A 264 15.46 -16.72 -17.83
CA GLY A 264 16.80 -16.20 -18.11
C GLY A 264 17.09 -16.17 -19.61
N SER A 265 17.67 -15.06 -20.04
CA SER A 265 18.28 -14.91 -21.37
C SER A 265 19.55 -15.72 -21.44
#